data_c0ef5124ff1304d734ca6530a9d821aa
#
_entry.id   c0ef5124ff1304d734ca6530a9d821aa
#
_cell.length_a   1.000
_cell.length_b   1.000
_cell.length_c   1.000
_cell.angle_alpha   90.00
_cell.angle_beta   90.00
_cell.angle_gamma   90.00
#
_symmetry.space_group_name_H-M   'P 1'
#
loop_
_entity.id
_entity.type
_entity.pdbx_description
1 polymer ?
#
loop_
_entity_poly.entity_id
_entity_poly.type
_entity_poly.pdbx_seq_one_letter_code
_entity_poly.pdbx_strand_id
1 'polypeptide(L)'
;MSSAVSAAPPSELLVRSCLQDKSASPSIVVSDLDTSAIIEENDYSDGFNAPYFFKYKGGDVGYAESKHAKAIIFKGKLYRLSSAILLGDNHGSERDAFTPSLADWSMVEEGGQEYLCVSFNFDGLGQSGDFQYVHGGYLLNTRTQELYYSVRYIRPYK
;
A
#
# COMPACT_ATOMS: atom_id res chain seq x y z
N MET A 1 26.81 -18.67 -0.96
CA MET A 1 25.84 -18.47 -1.57
C MET A 1 24.75 -18.13 -0.79
N SER A 2 24.12 -17.26 -0.97
CA SER A 2 23.12 -16.91 -0.15
C SER A 2 21.94 -17.55 -0.59
N SER A 3 21.36 -18.23 0.21
CA SER A 3 20.12 -18.71 -0.11
C SER A 3 19.19 -17.54 -0.14
N ALA A 4 18.42 -17.52 -1.12
CA ALA A 4 17.38 -16.57 -1.17
C ALA A 4 16.43 -16.92 -0.08
N VAL A 5 16.53 -16.23 0.98
CA VAL A 5 15.57 -16.43 2.04
C VAL A 5 14.36 -15.64 1.65
N SER A 6 13.30 -16.31 1.29
CA SER A 6 12.09 -15.61 1.05
C SER A 6 11.58 -15.15 2.40
N ALA A 7 11.34 -13.89 2.51
CA ALA A 7 10.82 -13.33 3.74
C ALA A 7 9.42 -13.88 3.98
N ALA A 8 9.09 -14.08 5.22
CA ALA A 8 7.74 -14.43 5.57
C ALA A 8 6.82 -13.27 5.19
N PRO A 9 5.57 -13.56 4.85
CA PRO A 9 4.63 -12.48 4.62
C PRO A 9 4.44 -11.65 5.88
N PRO A 10 3.92 -10.43 5.75
CA PRO A 10 3.70 -9.61 6.94
C PRO A 10 2.73 -10.27 7.89
N SER A 11 2.92 -10.04 9.18
CA SER A 11 2.05 -10.59 10.19
C SER A 11 0.66 -9.98 10.08
N GLU A 12 -0.32 -10.67 10.63
CA GLU A 12 -1.68 -10.15 10.60
C GLU A 12 -1.79 -8.81 11.32
N LEU A 13 -1.06 -8.65 12.44
CA LEU A 13 -1.10 -7.37 13.14
C LEU A 13 -0.46 -6.26 12.34
N LEU A 14 0.58 -6.59 11.57
CA LEU A 14 1.20 -5.58 10.73
C LEU A 14 0.26 -5.18 9.58
N VAL A 15 -0.42 -6.17 8.99
CA VAL A 15 -1.40 -5.88 7.95
C VAL A 15 -2.50 -4.97 8.50
N ARG A 16 -3.02 -5.29 9.68
CA ARG A 16 -4.07 -4.47 10.27
C ARG A 16 -3.58 -3.07 10.60
N SER A 17 -2.33 -2.95 11.05
CA SER A 17 -1.76 -1.63 11.32
C SER A 17 -1.72 -0.79 10.06
N CYS A 18 -1.34 -1.40 8.94
CA CYS A 18 -1.35 -0.71 7.67
C CYS A 18 -2.76 -0.28 7.28
N LEU A 19 -3.71 -1.22 7.31
CA LEU A 19 -5.05 -0.93 6.83
C LEU A 19 -5.79 0.09 7.69
N GLN A 20 -5.46 0.17 8.99
CA GLN A 20 -6.10 1.12 9.88
C GLN A 20 -5.31 2.40 10.04
N ASP A 21 -4.13 2.45 9.46
CA ASP A 21 -3.21 3.59 9.57
C ASP A 21 -2.93 3.92 11.02
N LYS A 22 -2.77 2.89 11.84
CA LYS A 22 -2.37 3.07 13.21
C LYS A 22 -1.89 1.74 13.77
N SER A 23 -0.99 1.82 14.76
CA SER A 23 -0.38 0.63 15.32
C SER A 23 -1.41 -0.25 16.01
N ALA A 24 -1.40 -1.53 15.65
CA ALA A 24 -2.25 -2.53 16.28
C ALA A 24 -1.54 -3.25 17.41
N SER A 25 -0.27 -2.92 17.65
CA SER A 25 0.52 -3.59 18.68
C SER A 25 1.68 -2.68 19.05
N PRO A 26 2.13 -2.70 20.33
CA PRO A 26 3.26 -1.86 20.70
C PRO A 26 4.55 -2.14 19.94
N SER A 27 4.67 -3.32 19.34
CA SER A 27 5.86 -3.67 18.59
C SER A 27 5.84 -3.17 17.16
N ILE A 28 4.75 -2.55 16.73
CA ILE A 28 4.59 -2.08 15.36
C ILE A 28 4.58 -0.56 15.35
N VAL A 29 5.44 0.03 14.52
CA VAL A 29 5.54 1.48 14.40
C VAL A 29 4.97 1.91 13.06
N VAL A 30 4.03 2.83 13.08
CA VAL A 30 3.42 3.40 11.89
C VAL A 30 3.84 4.86 11.80
N SER A 31 4.44 5.25 10.68
CA SER A 31 4.91 6.62 10.48
C SER A 31 4.31 7.16 9.20
N ASP A 32 3.46 8.15 9.31
CA ASP A 32 2.85 8.76 8.13
C ASP A 32 3.87 9.49 7.30
N LEU A 33 3.74 9.40 5.99
CA LEU A 33 4.62 10.11 5.08
C LEU A 33 4.07 11.48 4.79
N ASP A 34 4.97 12.42 4.53
CA ASP A 34 4.59 13.79 4.20
C ASP A 34 4.20 13.84 2.73
N THR A 35 2.93 13.98 2.46
CA THR A 35 2.41 14.01 1.11
C THR A 35 2.01 15.42 0.68
N SER A 36 2.52 16.44 1.36
CA SER A 36 2.07 17.82 1.08
C SER A 36 2.61 18.37 -0.22
N ALA A 37 3.73 17.85 -0.72
CA ALA A 37 4.36 18.37 -1.94
C ALA A 37 4.24 17.34 -3.06
N ILE A 38 3.08 17.31 -3.69
CA ILE A 38 2.80 16.34 -4.75
C ILE A 38 3.38 16.85 -6.07
N ILE A 39 3.96 15.93 -6.83
CA ILE A 39 4.52 16.18 -8.15
C ILE A 39 3.75 15.35 -9.16
N GLU A 40 3.60 15.88 -10.36
CA GLU A 40 2.94 15.16 -11.45
C GLU A 40 3.89 15.06 -12.64
N GLU A 41 3.90 13.92 -13.30
CA GLU A 41 4.73 13.71 -14.47
C GLU A 41 3.99 12.92 -15.52
N ASN A 42 3.88 13.51 -16.70
CA ASN A 42 3.17 12.84 -17.79
C ASN A 42 3.97 11.71 -18.42
N ASP A 43 5.26 11.70 -18.24
CA ASP A 43 6.12 10.71 -18.87
C ASP A 43 7.14 10.27 -17.85
N TYR A 44 6.71 9.38 -16.96
CA TYR A 44 7.54 9.05 -15.82
C TYR A 44 8.60 8.00 -16.16
N SER A 45 8.17 6.82 -16.57
CA SER A 45 9.09 5.71 -16.80
C SER A 45 8.35 4.57 -17.46
N ASP A 46 9.01 3.87 -18.38
CA ASP A 46 8.47 2.63 -18.97
C ASP A 46 7.04 2.75 -19.51
N GLY A 47 6.71 3.88 -20.06
CA GLY A 47 5.37 4.07 -20.62
C GLY A 47 4.32 4.46 -19.59
N PHE A 48 4.73 4.70 -18.36
CA PHE A 48 3.82 5.14 -17.30
C PHE A 48 3.91 6.64 -17.14
N ASN A 49 2.79 7.24 -16.74
CA ASN A 49 2.83 8.60 -16.22
C ASN A 49 2.55 8.53 -14.72
N ALA A 50 3.01 9.53 -14.01
CA ALA A 50 2.86 9.57 -12.56
C ALA A 50 2.00 10.76 -12.18
N PRO A 51 0.67 10.58 -12.10
CA PRO A 51 -0.21 11.68 -11.73
C PRO A 51 -0.07 12.07 -10.27
N TYR A 52 0.69 11.30 -9.48
CA TYR A 52 0.71 11.53 -8.05
C TYR A 52 1.97 10.90 -7.47
N PHE A 53 2.96 11.71 -7.14
CA PHE A 53 4.09 11.21 -6.35
C PHE A 53 4.72 12.33 -5.53
N PHE A 54 5.50 11.96 -4.55
CA PHE A 54 6.16 12.88 -3.65
C PHE A 54 7.52 12.31 -3.28
N LYS A 55 8.34 13.10 -2.61
CA LYS A 55 9.68 12.65 -2.22
C LYS A 55 9.70 12.10 -0.80
N TYR A 56 10.39 11.00 -0.63
CA TYR A 56 10.62 10.43 0.69
C TYR A 56 12.07 9.98 0.74
N LYS A 57 12.85 10.59 1.63
CA LYS A 57 14.28 10.32 1.77
C LYS A 57 14.99 10.37 0.43
N GLY A 58 14.66 11.36 -0.37
CA GLY A 58 15.29 11.58 -1.66
C GLY A 58 14.79 10.69 -2.79
N GLY A 59 13.89 9.77 -2.53
CA GLY A 59 13.34 8.91 -3.57
C GLY A 59 11.89 9.23 -3.87
N ASP A 60 11.46 8.83 -5.04
CA ASP A 60 10.07 9.06 -5.45
C ASP A 60 9.18 7.98 -4.83
N VAL A 61 8.04 8.39 -4.29
CA VAL A 61 7.03 7.49 -3.77
C VAL A 61 5.68 7.99 -4.25
N GLY A 62 4.87 7.10 -4.80
CA GLY A 62 3.56 7.51 -5.25
C GLY A 62 2.93 6.51 -6.18
N TYR A 63 2.18 7.06 -7.15
CA TYR A 63 1.34 6.26 -8.01
C TYR A 63 1.62 6.55 -9.47
N ALA A 64 1.66 5.50 -10.26
CA ALA A 64 1.85 5.62 -11.70
C ALA A 64 0.81 4.79 -12.42
N GLU A 65 0.48 5.21 -13.63
CA GLU A 65 -0.48 4.44 -14.42
C GLU A 65 -0.13 4.53 -15.89
N SER A 66 -0.52 3.51 -16.62
CA SER A 66 -0.44 3.50 -18.05
C SER A 66 -1.81 3.14 -18.57
N LYS A 67 -1.90 2.99 -19.89
CA LYS A 67 -3.19 2.65 -20.49
C LYS A 67 -3.73 1.33 -19.95
N HIS A 68 -2.86 0.40 -19.62
CA HIS A 68 -3.30 -0.94 -19.23
C HIS A 68 -2.85 -1.39 -17.86
N ALA A 69 -2.16 -0.55 -17.11
CA ALA A 69 -1.60 -1.00 -15.84
C ALA A 69 -1.52 0.13 -14.83
N LYS A 70 -1.54 -0.26 -13.56
CA LYS A 70 -1.36 0.65 -12.45
C LYS A 70 -0.18 0.16 -11.63
N ALA A 71 0.53 1.07 -11.00
CA ALA A 71 1.73 0.72 -10.25
C ALA A 71 1.92 1.66 -9.07
N ILE A 72 2.62 1.17 -8.07
CA ILE A 72 3.09 1.98 -6.97
C ILE A 72 4.56 2.31 -7.27
N ILE A 73 4.94 3.55 -6.98
CA ILE A 73 6.32 4.00 -7.12
C ILE A 73 6.97 3.97 -5.74
N PHE A 74 8.16 3.37 -5.65
CA PHE A 74 8.95 3.45 -4.43
C PHE A 74 10.41 3.55 -4.81
N LYS A 75 11.05 4.60 -4.32
CA LYS A 75 12.45 4.92 -4.68
C LYS A 75 12.64 4.97 -6.19
N GLY A 76 11.64 5.49 -6.87
CA GLY A 76 11.70 5.64 -8.33
C GLY A 76 11.44 4.39 -9.12
N LYS A 77 11.16 3.27 -8.46
CA LYS A 77 10.91 2.01 -9.15
C LYS A 77 9.42 1.72 -9.17
N LEU A 78 8.96 1.12 -10.25
CA LEU A 78 7.55 0.80 -10.44
C LEU A 78 7.25 -0.62 -9.96
N TYR A 79 6.16 -0.76 -9.20
CA TYR A 79 5.69 -2.05 -8.73
C TYR A 79 4.25 -2.19 -9.18
N ARG A 80 4.00 -3.07 -10.14
CA ARG A 80 2.66 -3.19 -10.72
C ARG A 80 1.69 -3.79 -9.71
N LEU A 81 0.50 -3.21 -9.64
CA LEU A 81 -0.50 -3.70 -8.70
C LEU A 81 -0.92 -5.12 -9.02
N SER A 82 -0.91 -5.48 -10.29
CA SER A 82 -1.33 -6.83 -10.70
C SER A 82 -0.38 -7.92 -10.20
N SER A 83 0.83 -7.55 -9.79
CA SER A 83 1.78 -8.53 -9.28
C SER A 83 1.68 -8.73 -7.77
N ALA A 84 0.77 -8.02 -7.11
CA ALA A 84 0.65 -8.11 -5.66
C ALA A 84 0.18 -9.50 -5.24
N ILE A 85 0.78 -9.98 -4.15
CA ILE A 85 0.41 -11.26 -3.56
C ILE A 85 -0.78 -11.02 -2.63
N LEU A 86 -1.85 -11.77 -2.83
CA LEU A 86 -3.06 -11.61 -2.03
C LEU A 86 -2.89 -12.24 -0.66
N LEU A 87 -3.29 -11.51 0.38
CA LEU A 87 -3.22 -12.00 1.74
C LEU A 87 -4.62 -12.15 2.31
N GLY A 88 -4.92 -13.34 2.79
CA GLY A 88 -6.16 -13.61 3.49
C GLY A 88 -7.39 -13.54 2.61
N ASP A 89 -8.52 -13.36 3.26
CA ASP A 89 -9.79 -13.25 2.59
C ASP A 89 -9.96 -11.85 2.07
N ASN A 90 -10.07 -11.67 0.80
CA ASN A 90 -10.08 -10.33 0.25
C ASN A 90 -11.46 -9.81 -0.13
N HIS A 91 -12.49 -10.43 0.37
CA HIS A 91 -13.86 -9.93 0.23
C HIS A 91 -14.22 -9.50 -1.18
N GLY A 92 -13.74 -10.25 -2.15
CA GLY A 92 -14.10 -10.00 -3.54
C GLY A 92 -13.55 -8.73 -4.13
N SER A 93 -12.66 -8.07 -3.46
CA SER A 93 -12.15 -6.82 -3.96
C SER A 93 -11.22 -7.04 -5.13
N GLU A 94 -11.10 -6.03 -5.94
CA GLU A 94 -10.21 -6.05 -7.08
C GLU A 94 -9.01 -5.18 -6.82
N ARG A 95 -7.85 -5.65 -7.26
CA ARG A 95 -6.63 -4.88 -7.07
C ARG A 95 -6.71 -3.52 -7.74
N ASP A 96 -7.54 -3.40 -8.77
CA ASP A 96 -7.64 -2.15 -9.51
C ASP A 96 -8.60 -1.15 -8.89
N ALA A 97 -9.25 -1.49 -7.80
CA ALA A 97 -10.17 -0.57 -7.15
C ALA A 97 -9.46 0.54 -6.39
N PHE A 98 -8.15 0.46 -6.31
CA PHE A 98 -7.36 1.44 -5.60
C PHE A 98 -7.53 2.84 -6.20
N THR A 99 -7.79 3.81 -5.36
CA THR A 99 -7.94 5.21 -5.76
C THR A 99 -6.86 6.03 -5.05
N PRO A 100 -5.83 6.47 -5.76
CA PRO A 100 -4.68 7.10 -5.10
C PRO A 100 -5.03 8.34 -4.30
N SER A 101 -6.00 9.13 -4.77
CA SER A 101 -6.35 10.36 -4.08
C SER A 101 -6.99 10.11 -2.72
N LEU A 102 -7.44 8.90 -2.47
CA LEU A 102 -8.04 8.55 -1.18
C LEU A 102 -7.12 7.70 -0.32
N ALA A 103 -5.90 7.49 -0.75
CA ALA A 103 -4.98 6.61 -0.04
C ALA A 103 -4.21 7.35 1.03
N ASP A 104 -3.88 6.63 2.08
CA ASP A 104 -2.96 7.09 3.11
C ASP A 104 -1.62 6.39 2.90
N TRP A 105 -0.54 7.13 3.01
CA TRP A 105 0.80 6.64 2.76
C TRP A 105 1.60 6.65 4.05
N SER A 106 2.16 5.50 4.42
CA SER A 106 2.93 5.42 5.65
C SER A 106 4.00 4.35 5.52
N MET A 107 4.94 4.37 6.47
CA MET A 107 5.89 3.28 6.63
C MET A 107 5.50 2.53 7.88
N VAL A 108 5.50 1.20 7.79
CA VAL A 108 5.11 0.35 8.90
C VAL A 108 6.26 -0.62 9.17
N GLU A 109 6.66 -0.70 10.41
CA GLU A 109 7.83 -1.50 10.77
C GLU A 109 7.53 -2.42 11.93
N GLU A 110 8.01 -3.66 11.83
CA GLU A 110 7.93 -4.62 12.91
C GLU A 110 9.13 -5.55 12.85
N GLY A 111 9.89 -5.63 13.94
CA GLY A 111 10.99 -6.59 14.03
C GLY A 111 12.04 -6.45 12.95
N GLY A 112 12.34 -5.23 12.55
CA GLY A 112 13.34 -5.00 11.51
C GLY A 112 12.80 -5.12 10.10
N GLN A 113 11.54 -5.49 9.94
CA GLN A 113 10.91 -5.54 8.63
C GLN A 113 10.15 -4.25 8.40
N GLU A 114 10.44 -3.60 7.29
CA GLU A 114 9.82 -2.32 6.97
C GLU A 114 9.02 -2.44 5.69
N TYR A 115 7.81 -1.89 5.72
CA TYR A 115 6.92 -1.93 4.56
C TYR A 115 6.43 -0.54 4.24
N LEU A 116 6.36 -0.22 2.95
CA LEU A 116 5.58 0.93 2.51
C LEU A 116 4.12 0.50 2.54
N CYS A 117 3.31 1.27 3.23
CA CYS A 117 1.88 0.99 3.34
C CYS A 117 1.10 2.02 2.55
N VAL A 118 0.26 1.56 1.64
CA VAL A 118 -0.64 2.41 0.87
C VAL A 118 -2.03 1.90 1.16
N SER A 119 -2.70 2.55 2.09
CA SER A 119 -3.97 2.04 2.58
C SER A 119 -5.12 2.93 2.13
N PHE A 120 -6.27 2.34 2.00
CA PHE A 120 -7.48 3.06 1.64
C PHE A 120 -8.66 2.33 2.23
N ASN A 121 -9.75 3.04 2.41
CA ASN A 121 -10.96 2.40 2.86
C ASN A 121 -12.08 2.73 1.89
N PHE A 122 -13.11 1.93 1.96
CA PHE A 122 -14.23 2.07 1.04
C PHE A 122 -15.40 2.81 1.68
N ASP A 123 -15.20 3.33 2.88
CA ASP A 123 -16.28 3.99 3.60
C ASP A 123 -16.88 5.14 2.81
N GLY A 124 -16.03 5.90 2.13
CA GLY A 124 -16.49 7.05 1.39
C GLY A 124 -16.97 6.73 0.00
N LEU A 125 -16.85 5.49 -0.43
CA LEU A 125 -17.20 5.10 -1.79
C LEU A 125 -18.57 4.44 -1.87
N GLY A 126 -19.03 3.86 -0.79
CA GLY A 126 -20.26 3.10 -0.81
C GLY A 126 -21.38 3.83 -0.15
N GLN A 127 -22.54 3.59 -0.66
CA GLN A 127 -23.75 4.14 -0.07
C GLN A 127 -24.36 3.16 0.91
N SER A 128 -24.03 1.90 0.80
CA SER A 128 -24.63 0.90 1.64
C SER A 128 -23.68 0.54 2.77
N GLY A 129 -24.21 -0.08 3.79
CA GLY A 129 -23.41 -0.48 4.93
C GLY A 129 -22.38 -1.53 4.60
N ASP A 130 -22.49 -2.19 3.47
CA ASP A 130 -21.53 -3.25 3.12
C ASP A 130 -20.11 -2.74 2.96
N PHE A 131 -19.94 -1.50 2.56
CA PHE A 131 -18.61 -0.93 2.39
C PHE A 131 -18.14 -0.15 3.58
N GLN A 132 -18.93 -0.03 4.61
CA GLN A 132 -18.64 0.85 5.72
C GLN A 132 -17.39 0.47 6.49
N TYR A 133 -17.03 -0.80 6.48
CA TYR A 133 -15.92 -1.29 7.29
C TYR A 133 -14.87 -2.00 6.46
N VAL A 134 -14.87 -1.77 5.15
CA VAL A 134 -13.93 -2.45 4.27
C VAL A 134 -12.69 -1.60 4.12
N HIS A 135 -11.55 -2.16 4.49
CA HIS A 135 -10.26 -1.48 4.41
C HIS A 135 -9.34 -2.30 3.54
N GLY A 136 -8.67 -1.64 2.61
CA GLY A 136 -7.72 -2.32 1.76
C GLY A 136 -6.39 -1.63 1.76
N GLY A 137 -5.39 -2.29 1.23
CA GLY A 137 -4.09 -1.67 1.15
C GLY A 137 -3.05 -2.54 0.49
N TYR A 138 -1.99 -1.87 0.09
CA TYR A 138 -0.82 -2.50 -0.47
C TYR A 138 0.33 -2.36 0.51
N LEU A 139 1.10 -3.41 0.67
CA LEU A 139 2.28 -3.39 1.52
C LEU A 139 3.47 -3.84 0.69
N LEU A 140 4.46 -2.99 0.58
CA LEU A 140 5.67 -3.30 -0.17
C LEU A 140 6.81 -3.52 0.82
N ASN A 141 7.36 -4.73 0.84
CA ASN A 141 8.53 -4.99 1.66
C ASN A 141 9.70 -4.26 1.04
N THR A 142 10.30 -3.31 1.77
CA THR A 142 11.31 -2.45 1.19
C THR A 142 12.61 -3.18 0.91
N ARG A 143 12.82 -4.33 1.54
CA ARG A 143 14.05 -5.08 1.35
C ARG A 143 13.90 -6.16 0.28
N THR A 144 12.84 -6.96 0.36
CA THR A 144 12.64 -8.03 -0.61
C THR A 144 11.96 -7.54 -1.88
N GLN A 145 11.32 -6.38 -1.82
CA GLN A 145 10.59 -5.79 -2.95
C GLN A 145 9.35 -6.60 -3.34
N GLU A 146 8.86 -7.40 -2.43
CA GLU A 146 7.60 -8.11 -2.66
C GLU A 146 6.44 -7.20 -2.29
N LEU A 147 5.42 -7.19 -3.14
CA LEU A 147 4.24 -6.37 -2.95
C LEU A 147 3.10 -7.27 -2.52
N TYR A 148 2.38 -6.86 -1.49
CA TYR A 148 1.24 -7.60 -0.96
C TYR A 148 0.00 -6.74 -1.02
N TYR A 149 -1.14 -7.39 -1.12
CA TYR A 149 -2.43 -6.71 -1.16
C TYR A 149 -3.39 -7.44 -0.23
N SER A 150 -4.12 -6.67 0.55
CA SER A 150 -5.04 -7.24 1.50
C SER A 150 -6.27 -6.36 1.65
N VAL A 151 -7.42 -6.99 1.85
CA VAL A 151 -8.65 -6.28 2.16
C VAL A 151 -9.27 -6.98 3.35
N ARG A 152 -9.68 -6.19 4.31
CA ARG A 152 -10.26 -6.70 5.55
C ARG A 152 -11.54 -5.96 5.88
N TYR A 153 -12.42 -6.67 6.54
CA TYR A 153 -13.62 -6.08 7.09
C TYR A 153 -13.32 -5.77 8.55
N ILE A 154 -13.14 -4.50 8.86
CA ILE A 154 -12.70 -4.08 10.19
C ILE A 154 -13.74 -3.16 10.78
N ARG A 155 -14.41 -3.61 11.84
CA ARG A 155 -15.38 -2.78 12.53
C ARG A 155 -14.68 -1.88 13.53
N PRO A 156 -15.15 -0.67 13.69
CA PRO A 156 -14.53 0.24 14.64
C PRO A 156 -14.71 -0.21 16.09
N TYR A 157 -15.77 -0.99 16.35
CA TYR A 157 -15.96 -1.52 17.69
C TYR A 157 -15.99 -2.99 17.62
N LYS A 158 -15.66 -3.55 18.65
CA LYS A 158 -15.66 -4.83 18.67
C LYS A 158 -16.71 -5.36 18.96
#